data_f096036bdb7df14d8ee30ce8728aa51e
#
_entry.id   f096036bdb7df14d8ee30ce8728aa51e
#
_cell.length_a   1.000
_cell.length_b   1.000
_cell.length_c   1.000
_cell.angle_alpha   90.00
_cell.angle_beta   90.00
_cell.angle_gamma   90.00
#
_symmetry.space_group_name_H-M   'P 1'
#
loop_
_entity.id
_entity.type
_entity.pdbx_description
1 polymer ?
#
loop_
_entity_poly.entity_id
_entity_poly.type
_entity_poly.pdbx_seq_one_letter_code
_entity_poly.pdbx_strand_id
1 'polypeptide(L)'
;PRRESVAVVVASPAAKVVVTVEVPMRPPVVRTPRVTDTSAQGLSLAPRFTAWVALGGNLGDVAATFRQALADIAALPGTHLQGVSALYETEPWQAQGPLFLNAVAAVSTVLAPGEFLRSLLAIEARLGRERPYPNAPRTLDLDLLAHGDAQSATPELTLPHPRAQERAFVLAPWAELSARLPDATLPPLPSREAIEALCQAQGARPGAPAGWEIARA
;
A
#
# COMPACT_ATOMS: atom_id res chain seq x y z
N PRO A 1 -20.75 9.80 -19.01
CA PRO A 1 -19.72 9.49 -18.03
C PRO A 1 -19.31 10.80 -17.36
N ARG A 2 -19.64 10.94 -16.08
CA ARG A 2 -19.21 12.09 -15.29
C ARG A 2 -17.75 11.83 -14.88
N ARG A 3 -16.89 12.82 -15.09
CA ARG A 3 -15.50 12.82 -14.63
C ARG A 3 -15.44 13.74 -13.41
N GLU A 4 -14.85 13.30 -12.32
CA GLU A 4 -14.50 14.18 -11.22
C GLU A 4 -13.02 14.55 -11.34
N SER A 5 -12.75 15.84 -11.22
CA SER A 5 -11.37 16.35 -11.21
C SER A 5 -10.96 16.58 -9.76
N VAL A 6 -9.93 15.90 -9.32
CA VAL A 6 -9.32 16.11 -7.99
C VAL A 6 -8.05 16.94 -8.18
N ALA A 7 -8.01 18.13 -7.59
CA ALA A 7 -6.82 18.96 -7.59
C ALA A 7 -5.89 18.51 -6.46
N VAL A 8 -4.73 17.96 -6.81
CA VAL A 8 -3.67 17.61 -5.85
C VAL A 8 -2.68 18.77 -5.80
N VAL A 9 -2.63 19.44 -4.65
CA VAL A 9 -1.64 20.50 -4.42
C VAL A 9 -0.35 19.86 -3.92
N VAL A 10 0.67 19.81 -4.77
CA VAL A 10 1.99 19.34 -4.39
C VAL A 10 2.82 20.55 -3.95
N ALA A 11 3.14 20.64 -2.66
CA ALA A 11 4.04 21.65 -2.11
C ALA A 11 5.48 21.15 -2.25
N SER A 12 6.27 21.80 -3.12
CA SER A 12 7.73 21.68 -3.16
C SER A 12 8.34 22.90 -2.47
N PRO A 13 9.52 22.82 -1.86
CA PRO A 13 10.18 23.99 -1.25
C PRO A 13 10.45 25.12 -2.22
N ALA A 14 10.37 24.91 -3.55
CA ALA A 14 10.62 25.91 -4.57
C ALA A 14 9.39 26.40 -5.34
N ALA A 15 8.27 25.67 -5.34
CA ALA A 15 7.01 26.09 -6.02
C ALA A 15 5.82 25.22 -5.61
N LYS A 16 4.62 25.82 -5.60
CA LYS A 16 3.36 25.05 -5.52
C LYS A 16 2.95 24.64 -6.93
N VAL A 17 3.02 23.38 -7.25
CA VAL A 17 2.52 22.83 -8.51
C VAL A 17 1.15 22.19 -8.23
N VAL A 18 0.12 22.69 -8.91
CA VAL A 18 -1.22 22.09 -8.87
C VAL A 18 -1.32 21.12 -10.03
N VAL A 19 -1.33 19.82 -9.74
CA VAL A 19 -1.59 18.79 -10.74
C VAL A 19 -3.06 18.40 -10.65
N THR A 20 -3.84 18.67 -11.68
CA THR A 20 -5.24 18.23 -11.77
C THR A 20 -5.27 16.82 -12.31
N VAL A 21 -5.70 15.86 -11.49
CA VAL A 21 -5.83 14.46 -11.88
C VAL A 21 -7.30 14.16 -12.21
N GLU A 22 -7.56 13.77 -13.45
CA GLU A 22 -8.88 13.25 -13.85
C GLU A 22 -8.98 11.77 -13.49
N VAL A 23 -9.89 11.43 -12.57
CA VAL A 23 -10.18 10.05 -12.19
C VAL A 23 -11.42 9.57 -12.97
N PRO A 24 -11.31 8.52 -13.79
CA PRO A 24 -12.48 7.96 -14.47
C PRO A 24 -13.37 7.24 -13.45
N MET A 25 -14.59 7.73 -13.25
CA MET A 25 -15.62 7.02 -12.49
C MET A 25 -16.05 5.76 -13.25
N ARG A 26 -15.72 4.58 -12.71
CA ARG A 26 -16.37 3.34 -13.13
C ARG A 26 -17.74 3.25 -12.43
N PRO A 27 -18.80 2.88 -13.17
CA PRO A 27 -20.08 2.57 -12.53
C PRO A 27 -19.90 1.38 -11.58
N PRO A 28 -20.65 1.32 -10.47
CA PRO A 28 -20.60 0.19 -9.55
C PRO A 28 -21.00 -1.08 -10.32
N VAL A 29 -20.08 -2.03 -10.42
CA VAL A 29 -20.37 -3.36 -10.92
C VAL A 29 -21.11 -4.09 -9.80
N VAL A 30 -22.42 -4.10 -9.85
CA VAL A 30 -23.24 -5.00 -9.02
C VAL A 30 -22.98 -6.42 -9.51
N ARG A 31 -22.02 -7.11 -8.92
CA ARG A 31 -21.88 -8.55 -9.08
C ARG A 31 -22.89 -9.23 -8.18
N THR A 32 -23.96 -9.73 -8.79
CA THR A 32 -24.81 -10.74 -8.15
C THR A 32 -23.95 -11.97 -7.86
N PRO A 33 -24.01 -12.54 -6.65
CA PRO A 33 -23.29 -13.76 -6.35
C PRO A 33 -23.87 -14.88 -7.24
N ARG A 34 -23.03 -15.47 -8.09
CA ARG A 34 -23.38 -16.67 -8.83
C ARG A 34 -23.38 -17.83 -7.84
N VAL A 35 -24.57 -18.24 -7.43
CA VAL A 35 -24.78 -19.50 -6.73
C VAL A 35 -24.51 -20.62 -7.74
N THR A 36 -23.41 -21.32 -7.61
CA THR A 36 -23.19 -22.58 -8.31
C THR A 36 -22.64 -23.61 -7.34
N ASP A 37 -23.45 -24.63 -7.22
CA ASP A 37 -23.12 -26.03 -6.97
C ASP A 37 -22.75 -26.46 -5.56
N THR A 38 -23.73 -27.12 -4.99
CA THR A 38 -23.66 -27.95 -3.80
C THR A 38 -23.25 -29.36 -4.21
N SER A 39 -21.98 -29.70 -4.04
CA SER A 39 -21.64 -31.11 -3.71
C SER A 39 -20.19 -31.22 -3.20
N ALA A 40 -20.06 -31.92 -2.08
CA ALA A 40 -18.85 -32.42 -1.41
C ALA A 40 -18.18 -31.53 -0.36
N GLN A 41 -18.52 -31.83 0.89
CA GLN A 41 -17.75 -31.60 2.13
C GLN A 41 -17.51 -30.15 2.57
N GLY A 42 -18.34 -29.74 3.53
CA GLY A 42 -18.44 -28.44 4.16
C GLY A 42 -17.20 -27.91 4.88
N LEU A 43 -16.25 -27.43 4.11
CA LEU A 43 -15.34 -26.37 4.53
C LEU A 43 -15.81 -25.09 3.87
N SER A 44 -16.65 -24.32 4.58
CA SER A 44 -16.92 -22.94 4.21
C SER A 44 -15.59 -22.20 4.24
N LEU A 45 -14.95 -22.07 3.09
CA LEU A 45 -13.76 -21.21 2.96
C LEU A 45 -14.22 -19.80 3.24
N ALA A 46 -13.77 -19.23 4.35
CA ALA A 46 -13.99 -17.82 4.65
C ALA A 46 -13.59 -16.98 3.43
N PRO A 47 -14.37 -15.93 3.09
CA PRO A 47 -14.05 -15.08 1.95
C PRO A 47 -12.64 -14.51 2.13
N ARG A 48 -11.86 -14.50 1.06
CA ARG A 48 -10.52 -13.91 1.04
C ARG A 48 -10.57 -12.55 0.38
N PHE A 49 -9.82 -11.64 0.94
CA PHE A 49 -9.70 -10.26 0.46
C PHE A 49 -8.24 -9.98 0.07
N THR A 50 -8.02 -9.20 -0.97
CA THR A 50 -6.70 -8.62 -1.22
C THR A 50 -6.54 -7.39 -0.35
N ALA A 51 -5.57 -7.40 0.54
CA ALA A 51 -5.12 -6.23 1.30
C ALA A 51 -3.82 -5.68 0.69
N TRP A 52 -3.75 -4.36 0.56
CA TRP A 52 -2.58 -3.65 0.06
C TRP A 52 -1.91 -2.91 1.22
N VAL A 53 -0.63 -3.18 1.41
CA VAL A 53 0.16 -2.66 2.53
C VAL A 53 1.35 -1.89 2.01
N ALA A 54 1.49 -0.62 2.38
CA ALA A 54 2.73 0.13 2.16
C ALA A 54 3.72 -0.17 3.28
N LEU A 55 4.98 -0.32 2.91
CA LEU A 55 6.12 -0.45 3.81
C LEU A 55 7.02 0.76 3.62
N GLY A 56 7.44 1.39 4.71
CA GLY A 56 8.38 2.52 4.72
C GLY A 56 9.39 2.41 5.85
N GLY A 57 10.63 2.86 5.63
CA GLY A 57 11.67 2.89 6.65
C GLY A 57 12.94 3.59 6.17
N ASN A 58 13.75 4.10 7.12
CA ASN A 58 15.02 4.77 6.80
C ASN A 58 16.09 4.59 7.89
N LEU A 59 15.88 3.71 8.87
CA LEU A 59 16.86 3.41 9.92
C LEU A 59 17.27 1.93 9.88
N GLY A 60 18.56 1.68 10.04
CA GLY A 60 19.12 0.34 10.10
C GLY A 60 19.11 -0.38 8.74
N ASP A 61 19.11 -1.71 8.76
CA ASP A 61 18.92 -2.52 7.55
C ASP A 61 17.43 -2.63 7.20
N VAL A 62 16.95 -1.61 6.48
CA VAL A 62 15.54 -1.49 6.11
C VAL A 62 15.09 -2.69 5.27
N ALA A 63 15.92 -3.18 4.34
CA ALA A 63 15.56 -4.31 3.49
C ALA A 63 15.39 -5.60 4.31
N ALA A 64 16.25 -5.86 5.27
CA ALA A 64 16.10 -6.99 6.19
C ALA A 64 14.85 -6.83 7.07
N THR A 65 14.59 -5.62 7.58
CA THR A 65 13.39 -5.32 8.37
C THR A 65 12.11 -5.56 7.57
N PHE A 66 12.07 -5.14 6.30
CA PHE A 66 10.91 -5.38 5.42
C PHE A 66 10.70 -6.87 5.15
N ARG A 67 11.79 -7.65 4.91
CA ARG A 67 11.65 -9.11 4.74
C ARG A 67 11.07 -9.76 5.99
N GLN A 68 11.51 -9.35 7.17
CA GLN A 68 10.95 -9.85 8.43
C GLN A 68 9.48 -9.46 8.58
N ALA A 69 9.13 -8.20 8.32
CA ALA A 69 7.74 -7.73 8.37
C ALA A 69 6.83 -8.52 7.42
N LEU A 70 7.28 -8.79 6.20
CA LEU A 70 6.52 -9.56 5.20
C LEU A 70 6.37 -11.05 5.63
N ALA A 71 7.40 -11.64 6.23
CA ALA A 71 7.31 -12.98 6.81
C ALA A 71 6.29 -13.02 7.95
N ASP A 72 6.30 -12.01 8.83
CA ASP A 72 5.36 -11.89 9.93
C ASP A 72 3.92 -11.69 9.46
N ILE A 73 3.72 -10.87 8.41
CA ILE A 73 2.41 -10.69 7.78
C ILE A 73 1.92 -12.03 7.17
N ALA A 74 2.79 -12.74 6.46
CA ALA A 74 2.45 -14.02 5.85
C ALA A 74 2.13 -15.12 6.89
N ALA A 75 2.65 -14.99 8.12
CA ALA A 75 2.37 -15.90 9.24
C ALA A 75 1.05 -15.61 9.95
N LEU A 76 0.35 -14.49 9.65
CA LEU A 76 -0.96 -14.20 10.22
C LEU A 76 -2.00 -15.25 9.78
N PRO A 77 -3.00 -15.56 10.64
CA PRO A 77 -4.02 -16.56 10.32
C PRO A 77 -4.71 -16.30 8.98
N GLY A 78 -4.74 -17.33 8.12
CA GLY A 78 -5.40 -17.25 6.81
C GLY A 78 -4.85 -16.18 5.88
N THR A 79 -3.60 -15.76 6.05
CA THR A 79 -2.95 -14.70 5.26
C THR A 79 -1.83 -15.29 4.40
N HIS A 80 -1.72 -14.84 3.15
CA HIS A 80 -0.70 -15.26 2.21
C HIS A 80 -0.18 -14.07 1.42
N LEU A 81 1.14 -13.96 1.26
CA LEU A 81 1.76 -12.95 0.41
C LEU A 81 1.48 -13.28 -1.07
N GLN A 82 0.88 -12.35 -1.80
CA GLN A 82 0.63 -12.47 -3.25
C GLN A 82 1.76 -11.86 -4.07
N GLY A 83 2.42 -10.85 -3.54
CA GLY A 83 3.54 -10.19 -4.18
C GLY A 83 4.02 -8.96 -3.44
N VAL A 84 5.18 -8.49 -3.83
CA VAL A 84 5.77 -7.23 -3.36
C VAL A 84 6.37 -6.47 -4.54
N SER A 85 6.33 -5.15 -4.49
CA SER A 85 6.94 -4.26 -5.50
C SER A 85 8.46 -4.27 -5.42
N ALA A 86 9.14 -3.65 -6.37
CA ALA A 86 10.50 -3.18 -6.19
C ALA A 86 10.58 -2.20 -5.00
N LEU A 87 11.82 -1.96 -4.50
CA LEU A 87 12.07 -0.88 -3.56
C LEU A 87 12.14 0.46 -4.29
N TYR A 88 11.62 1.49 -3.64
CA TYR A 88 11.69 2.86 -4.10
C TYR A 88 12.39 3.72 -3.06
N GLU A 89 13.36 4.50 -3.50
CA GLU A 89 14.04 5.50 -2.67
C GLU A 89 13.33 6.83 -2.76
N THR A 90 13.20 7.51 -1.61
CA THR A 90 12.70 8.87 -1.54
C THR A 90 13.46 9.69 -0.51
N GLU A 91 13.56 10.99 -0.76
CA GLU A 91 14.05 11.91 0.25
C GLU A 91 13.05 12.05 1.41
N PRO A 92 13.52 12.35 2.63
CA PRO A 92 12.64 12.59 3.76
C PRO A 92 11.69 13.75 3.47
N TRP A 93 10.37 13.48 3.48
CA TRP A 93 9.35 14.50 3.26
C TRP A 93 9.21 15.38 4.51
N GLN A 94 9.57 16.65 4.41
CA GLN A 94 9.52 17.61 5.54
C GLN A 94 10.23 17.11 6.81
N ALA A 95 11.30 16.34 6.64
CA ALA A 95 12.10 15.78 7.74
C ALA A 95 13.58 15.78 7.34
N GLN A 96 14.46 15.59 8.34
CA GLN A 96 15.90 15.36 8.12
C GLN A 96 16.19 13.88 8.34
N GLY A 97 17.19 13.35 7.67
CA GLY A 97 17.63 11.97 7.88
C GLY A 97 18.05 11.25 6.59
N PRO A 98 18.35 9.96 6.67
CA PRO A 98 18.65 9.14 5.52
C PRO A 98 17.47 9.03 4.55
N LEU A 99 17.74 8.64 3.30
CA LEU A 99 16.72 8.30 2.32
C LEU A 99 15.80 7.22 2.88
N PHE A 100 14.51 7.35 2.59
CA PHE A 100 13.55 6.29 2.86
C PHE A 100 13.62 5.23 1.77
N LEU A 101 13.48 3.98 2.18
CA LEU A 101 13.05 2.90 1.28
C LEU A 101 11.56 2.67 1.47
N ASN A 102 10.87 2.44 0.36
CA ASN A 102 9.44 2.19 0.34
C ASN A 102 9.11 1.03 -0.59
N ALA A 103 8.09 0.26 -0.25
CA ALA A 103 7.54 -0.80 -1.09
C ALA A 103 6.03 -0.92 -0.85
N VAL A 104 5.35 -1.65 -1.72
CA VAL A 104 3.96 -2.07 -1.51
C VAL A 104 3.88 -3.58 -1.62
N ALA A 105 3.15 -4.19 -0.69
CA ALA A 105 2.82 -5.61 -0.71
C ALA A 105 1.32 -5.83 -0.96
N ALA A 106 0.99 -6.88 -1.69
CA ALA A 106 -0.34 -7.41 -1.81
C ALA A 106 -0.44 -8.73 -1.05
N VAL A 107 -1.44 -8.88 -0.20
CA VAL A 107 -1.68 -10.07 0.59
C VAL A 107 -3.13 -10.53 0.45
N SER A 108 -3.32 -11.85 0.34
CA SER A 108 -4.65 -12.48 0.45
C SER A 108 -4.90 -12.83 1.91
N THR A 109 -5.95 -12.31 2.51
CA THR A 109 -6.27 -12.53 3.94
C THR A 109 -7.74 -12.82 4.16
N VAL A 110 -8.05 -13.53 5.26
CA VAL A 110 -9.42 -13.74 5.77
C VAL A 110 -9.74 -12.77 6.93
N LEU A 111 -8.74 -12.04 7.43
CA LEU A 111 -8.92 -11.11 8.54
C LEU A 111 -9.75 -9.90 8.10
N ALA A 112 -10.64 -9.44 8.96
CA ALA A 112 -11.35 -8.19 8.74
C ALA A 112 -10.39 -6.98 8.76
N PRO A 113 -10.72 -5.86 8.06
CA PRO A 113 -9.82 -4.71 7.92
C PRO A 113 -9.24 -4.20 9.24
N GLY A 114 -10.06 -4.05 10.28
CA GLY A 114 -9.63 -3.59 11.60
C GLY A 114 -8.75 -4.59 12.35
N GLU A 115 -8.96 -5.90 12.15
CA GLU A 115 -8.12 -6.95 12.72
C GLU A 115 -6.77 -6.98 12.02
N PHE A 116 -6.77 -6.86 10.71
CA PHE A 116 -5.55 -6.82 9.92
C PHE A 116 -4.72 -5.59 10.27
N LEU A 117 -5.33 -4.40 10.39
CA LEU A 117 -4.63 -3.18 10.83
C LEU A 117 -3.98 -3.36 12.22
N ARG A 118 -4.71 -3.93 13.20
CA ARG A 118 -4.13 -4.20 14.53
C ARG A 118 -2.93 -5.14 14.46
N SER A 119 -2.98 -6.13 13.57
CA SER A 119 -1.86 -7.05 13.35
C SER A 119 -0.65 -6.33 12.74
N LEU A 120 -0.85 -5.42 11.79
CA LEU A 120 0.22 -4.59 11.23
C LEU A 120 0.88 -3.72 12.31
N LEU A 121 0.08 -3.05 13.13
CA LEU A 121 0.59 -2.22 14.25
C LEU A 121 1.37 -3.05 15.28
N ALA A 122 0.95 -4.28 15.56
CA ALA A 122 1.67 -5.19 16.44
C ALA A 122 3.03 -5.64 15.85
N ILE A 123 3.09 -5.85 14.53
CA ILE A 123 4.33 -6.16 13.82
C ILE A 123 5.30 -4.97 13.89
N GLU A 124 4.83 -3.74 13.62
CA GLU A 124 5.64 -2.53 13.74
C GLU A 124 6.23 -2.37 15.16
N ALA A 125 5.40 -2.52 16.18
CA ALA A 125 5.83 -2.41 17.58
C ALA A 125 6.92 -3.43 17.91
N ARG A 126 6.79 -4.68 17.43
CA ARG A 126 7.78 -5.74 17.66
C ARG A 126 9.09 -5.47 16.92
N LEU A 127 9.06 -4.84 15.74
CA LEU A 127 10.24 -4.55 14.93
C LEU A 127 10.87 -3.18 15.28
N GLY A 128 10.58 -2.65 16.46
CA GLY A 128 11.29 -1.52 17.06
C GLY A 128 10.83 -0.15 16.55
N ARG A 129 9.56 -0.02 16.16
CA ARG A 129 9.00 1.28 15.80
C ARG A 129 8.91 2.18 17.02
N GLU A 130 9.68 3.24 17.03
CA GLU A 130 9.56 4.37 17.97
C GLU A 130 8.99 5.58 17.23
N ARG A 131 8.14 6.36 17.90
CA ARG A 131 7.59 7.62 17.37
C ARG A 131 7.84 8.76 18.37
N PRO A 132 9.09 9.24 18.49
CA PRO A 132 9.40 10.33 19.43
C PRO A 132 8.73 11.66 19.00
N TYR A 133 8.49 11.86 17.71
CA TYR A 133 7.80 13.03 17.16
C TYR A 133 7.21 12.70 15.77
N PRO A 134 6.27 13.54 15.23
CA PRO A 134 5.72 13.35 13.87
C PRO A 134 6.82 13.33 12.81
N ASN A 135 6.74 12.39 11.85
CA ASN A 135 7.69 12.18 10.75
C ASN A 135 9.14 11.84 11.21
N ALA A 136 9.31 11.35 12.45
CA ALA A 136 10.61 10.88 12.91
C ALA A 136 11.17 9.78 11.99
N PRO A 137 12.50 9.70 11.83
CA PRO A 137 13.17 8.54 11.24
C PRO A 137 12.71 7.26 11.93
N ARG A 138 12.52 6.17 11.17
CA ARG A 138 11.94 4.94 11.71
C ARG A 138 12.46 3.69 11.01
N THR A 139 12.50 2.60 11.77
CA THR A 139 12.90 1.28 11.26
C THR A 139 11.85 0.70 10.32
N LEU A 140 10.56 0.89 10.64
CA LEU A 140 9.42 0.35 9.89
C LEU A 140 8.17 1.23 10.07
N ASP A 141 7.42 1.36 9.00
CA ASP A 141 6.07 1.92 8.92
C ASP A 141 5.22 1.01 8.02
N LEU A 142 4.06 0.56 8.50
CA LEU A 142 3.13 -0.30 7.77
C LEU A 142 1.77 0.40 7.68
N ASP A 143 1.42 0.90 6.50
CA ASP A 143 0.13 1.54 6.26
C ASP A 143 -0.79 0.60 5.47
N LEU A 144 -2.02 0.35 5.96
CA LEU A 144 -3.06 -0.37 5.21
C LEU A 144 -3.67 0.59 4.17
N LEU A 145 -3.39 0.34 2.88
CA LEU A 145 -3.82 1.20 1.77
C LEU A 145 -5.26 0.91 1.32
N ALA A 146 -5.58 -0.38 1.19
CA ALA A 146 -6.89 -0.88 0.79
C ALA A 146 -7.08 -2.32 1.27
N HIS A 147 -8.32 -2.77 1.38
CA HIS A 147 -8.68 -4.10 1.82
C HIS A 147 -9.95 -4.56 1.09
N GLY A 148 -9.79 -5.35 0.01
CA GLY A 148 -10.88 -5.65 -0.90
C GLY A 148 -11.53 -4.37 -1.42
N ASP A 149 -12.84 -4.33 -1.33
CA ASP A 149 -13.70 -3.18 -1.63
C ASP A 149 -14.15 -2.40 -0.37
N ALA A 150 -13.53 -2.70 0.79
CA ALA A 150 -13.89 -2.08 2.04
C ALA A 150 -13.71 -0.57 2.02
N GLN A 151 -14.72 0.13 2.52
CA GLN A 151 -14.68 1.57 2.77
C GLN A 151 -14.90 1.82 4.26
N SER A 152 -14.11 2.70 4.84
CA SER A 152 -14.20 3.10 6.23
C SER A 152 -13.78 4.55 6.40
N ALA A 153 -14.43 5.26 7.31
CA ALA A 153 -14.12 6.64 7.65
C ALA A 153 -14.12 6.84 9.17
N THR A 154 -13.66 5.83 9.92
CA THR A 154 -13.51 5.96 11.38
C THR A 154 -12.16 6.57 11.75
N PRO A 155 -12.02 7.15 12.94
CA PRO A 155 -10.74 7.68 13.41
C PRO A 155 -9.63 6.64 13.45
N GLU A 156 -9.97 5.38 13.71
CA GLU A 156 -9.01 4.27 13.83
C GLU A 156 -8.63 3.69 12.47
N LEU A 157 -9.55 3.76 11.48
CA LEU A 157 -9.35 3.15 10.16
C LEU A 157 -10.08 3.94 9.08
N THR A 158 -9.34 4.54 8.16
CA THR A 158 -9.88 5.14 6.95
C THR A 158 -9.40 4.36 5.72
N LEU A 159 -10.33 3.81 4.95
CA LEU A 159 -10.07 3.05 3.72
C LEU A 159 -10.94 3.55 2.56
N PRO A 160 -10.38 3.66 1.35
CA PRO A 160 -8.95 3.60 1.04
C PRO A 160 -8.15 4.63 1.83
N HIS A 161 -6.86 4.37 2.04
CA HIS A 161 -5.99 5.25 2.84
C HIS A 161 -6.01 6.69 2.29
N PRO A 162 -6.36 7.71 3.09
CA PRO A 162 -6.75 9.05 2.60
C PRO A 162 -5.62 9.78 1.88
N ARG A 163 -4.36 9.53 2.26
CA ARG A 163 -3.19 10.20 1.68
C ARG A 163 -2.44 9.36 0.63
N ALA A 164 -2.93 8.17 0.29
CA ALA A 164 -2.24 7.30 -0.67
C ALA A 164 -2.10 7.96 -2.05
N GLN A 165 -3.14 8.69 -2.47
CA GLN A 165 -3.19 9.35 -3.78
C GLN A 165 -2.27 10.57 -3.93
N GLU A 166 -1.70 11.06 -2.81
CA GLU A 166 -0.83 12.26 -2.77
C GLU A 166 0.66 11.89 -2.70
N ARG A 167 0.97 10.59 -2.53
CA ARG A 167 2.31 10.11 -2.19
C ARG A 167 2.92 9.30 -3.32
N ALA A 168 3.92 9.84 -4.00
CA ALA A 168 4.64 9.15 -5.06
C ALA A 168 5.26 7.82 -4.60
N PHE A 169 5.83 7.82 -3.38
CA PHE A 169 6.46 6.64 -2.78
C PHE A 169 5.49 5.52 -2.40
N VAL A 170 4.17 5.80 -2.44
CA VAL A 170 3.10 4.80 -2.34
C VAL A 170 2.60 4.43 -3.73
N LEU A 171 2.27 5.41 -4.56
CA LEU A 171 1.62 5.19 -5.86
C LEU A 171 2.51 4.46 -6.86
N ALA A 172 3.80 4.80 -6.94
CA ALA A 172 4.71 4.17 -7.90
C ALA A 172 4.88 2.66 -7.64
N PRO A 173 5.27 2.20 -6.42
CA PRO A 173 5.34 0.77 -6.12
C PRO A 173 3.97 0.08 -6.18
N TRP A 174 2.88 0.78 -5.85
CA TRP A 174 1.54 0.21 -5.93
C TRP A 174 1.11 -0.06 -7.37
N ALA A 175 1.31 0.92 -8.28
CA ALA A 175 1.00 0.77 -9.69
C ALA A 175 1.87 -0.33 -10.35
N GLU A 176 3.16 -0.39 -10.01
CA GLU A 176 4.05 -1.46 -10.49
C GLU A 176 3.54 -2.85 -10.08
N LEU A 177 3.21 -3.03 -8.79
CA LEU A 177 2.75 -4.32 -8.29
C LEU A 177 1.37 -4.70 -8.85
N SER A 178 0.45 -3.74 -8.92
CA SER A 178 -0.90 -3.99 -9.42
C SER A 178 -0.92 -4.44 -10.89
N ALA A 179 0.02 -3.97 -11.70
CA ALA A 179 0.17 -4.41 -13.10
C ALA A 179 0.55 -5.90 -13.22
N ARG A 180 1.18 -6.46 -12.17
CA ARG A 180 1.53 -7.90 -12.09
C ARG A 180 0.41 -8.76 -11.47
N LEU A 181 -0.61 -8.15 -10.89
CA LEU A 181 -1.73 -8.80 -10.20
C LEU A 181 -3.08 -8.30 -10.75
N PRO A 182 -3.40 -8.59 -12.03
CA PRO A 182 -4.56 -8.00 -12.70
C PRO A 182 -5.91 -8.39 -12.07
N ASP A 183 -5.97 -9.53 -11.39
CA ASP A 183 -7.18 -10.04 -10.73
C ASP A 183 -7.34 -9.52 -9.29
N ALA A 184 -6.34 -8.80 -8.75
CA ALA A 184 -6.40 -8.27 -7.40
C ALA A 184 -7.37 -7.07 -7.33
N THR A 185 -8.25 -7.08 -6.34
CA THR A 185 -9.11 -5.93 -6.07
C THR A 185 -8.26 -4.75 -5.61
N LEU A 186 -8.39 -3.61 -6.30
CA LEU A 186 -7.71 -2.39 -5.90
C LEU A 186 -8.60 -1.18 -6.19
N PRO A 187 -8.47 -0.08 -5.40
CA PRO A 187 -9.14 1.18 -5.71
C PRO A 187 -8.57 1.79 -7.00
N PRO A 188 -9.30 2.71 -7.65
CA PRO A 188 -8.79 3.43 -8.80
C PRO A 188 -7.46 4.12 -8.48
N LEU A 189 -6.43 3.87 -9.28
CA LEU A 189 -5.16 4.58 -9.23
C LEU A 189 -5.13 5.70 -10.28
N PRO A 190 -4.34 6.78 -10.06
CA PRO A 190 -4.07 7.78 -11.07
C PRO A 190 -3.48 7.19 -12.35
N SER A 191 -3.50 7.97 -13.43
CA SER A 191 -2.86 7.54 -14.66
C SER A 191 -1.33 7.40 -14.48
N ARG A 192 -0.71 6.62 -15.34
CA ARG A 192 0.75 6.42 -15.31
C ARG A 192 1.49 7.76 -15.40
N GLU A 193 1.06 8.63 -16.29
CA GLU A 193 1.66 9.96 -16.51
C GLU A 193 1.55 10.83 -15.25
N ALA A 194 0.40 10.76 -14.54
CA ALA A 194 0.21 11.49 -13.29
C ALA A 194 1.13 10.97 -12.18
N ILE A 195 1.31 9.64 -12.10
CA ILE A 195 2.23 9.02 -11.13
C ILE A 195 3.68 9.40 -11.46
N GLU A 196 4.09 9.36 -12.73
CA GLU A 196 5.42 9.76 -13.17
C GLU A 196 5.71 11.23 -12.85
N ALA A 197 4.76 12.13 -13.10
CA ALA A 197 4.88 13.55 -12.74
C ALA A 197 5.02 13.75 -11.23
N LEU A 198 4.28 12.98 -10.43
CA LEU A 198 4.37 13.02 -8.97
C LEU A 198 5.72 12.49 -8.47
N CYS A 199 6.24 11.43 -9.09
CA CYS A 199 7.58 10.90 -8.79
C CYS A 199 8.67 11.93 -9.04
N GLN A 200 8.61 12.65 -10.16
CA GLN A 200 9.55 13.74 -10.46
C GLN A 200 9.45 14.87 -9.43
N ALA A 201 8.23 15.26 -9.04
CA ALA A 201 8.01 16.33 -8.08
C ALA A 201 8.44 15.98 -6.66
N GLN A 202 8.37 14.72 -6.27
CA GLN A 202 8.67 14.24 -4.91
C GLN A 202 10.00 13.48 -4.80
N GLY A 203 10.77 13.36 -5.89
CA GLY A 203 12.06 12.67 -5.90
C GLY A 203 11.97 11.16 -5.65
N ALA A 204 10.82 10.53 -5.94
CA ALA A 204 10.67 9.09 -5.81
C ALA A 204 11.28 8.38 -7.03
N ARG A 205 12.16 7.42 -6.78
CA ARG A 205 12.85 6.67 -7.83
C ARG A 205 13.00 5.20 -7.46
N PRO A 206 13.06 4.28 -8.45
CA PRO A 206 13.41 2.90 -8.16
C PRO A 206 14.76 2.84 -7.44
N GLY A 207 14.80 2.18 -6.30
CA GLY A 207 16.00 1.93 -5.51
C GLY A 207 16.32 0.45 -5.58
N ALA A 208 17.61 0.11 -5.68
CA ALA A 208 18.03 -1.27 -5.79
C ALA A 208 19.08 -1.62 -4.74
N PRO A 209 18.71 -2.11 -3.56
CA PRO A 209 19.59 -3.06 -2.89
C PRO A 209 19.50 -4.37 -3.65
N ALA A 210 20.66 -4.88 -4.11
CA ALA A 210 20.74 -6.21 -4.69
C ALA A 210 20.15 -7.25 -3.71
N GLY A 211 19.32 -8.16 -4.24
CA GLY A 211 18.73 -9.23 -3.43
C GLY A 211 17.44 -8.89 -2.69
N TRP A 212 16.75 -7.81 -3.04
CA TRP A 212 15.42 -7.51 -2.53
C TRP A 212 14.34 -8.50 -3.04
N GLU A 213 14.58 -9.19 -4.14
CA GLU A 213 13.60 -10.12 -4.70
C GLU A 213 13.18 -11.16 -3.65
N ILE A 214 11.97 -11.02 -3.14
CA ILE A 214 11.34 -12.05 -2.32
C ILE A 214 10.90 -13.13 -3.30
N ALA A 215 11.50 -14.32 -3.15
CA ALA A 215 11.12 -15.48 -3.92
C ALA A 215 9.59 -15.61 -3.89
N ARG A 216 8.98 -15.72 -5.05
CA ARG A 216 7.55 -16.03 -5.17
C ARG A 216 7.31 -17.34 -4.46
N ALA A 217 6.43 -17.32 -3.43
CA ALA A 217 5.92 -18.55 -2.83
C ALA A 217 4.99 -19.27 -3.83
#